data_e06a0b251ee522498f24eea17af9b458
#
_entry.id   e06a0b251ee522498f24eea17af9b458
#
_cell.length_a   1.000
_cell.length_b   1.000
_cell.length_c   1.000
_cell.angle_alpha   90.00
_cell.angle_beta   90.00
_cell.angle_gamma   90.00
#
_symmetry.space_group_name_H-M   'P 1'
#
loop_
_entity.id
_entity.type
_entity.pdbx_description
1 polymer ?
#
loop_
_entity_poly.entity_id
_entity_poly.type
_entity_poly.pdbx_seq_one_letter_code
_entity_poly.pdbx_strand_id
1 'polypeptide(L)'
;KPGQKLEGIPVDYCFLGACTNGRIEDFRAFASIVKGKKKAPNVVAWLVPGSWLVRQQIIEEGIDKILKDAGFELRLPSCSSCLAMNPDKVPAGKLSISTSNRNFVGRQGPGARTILASPLTVAASAITGKVTDPRTLEISPIKAAEVTKVVASKPQDCPNCAFGATAGAQAADGAKSVHKAFNVVKSTCLPINIDNNNTDNIIPARYLAFTTRDPKFYGDAFMHDIRFDANNKPVADFVMN
;
A
#
# COMPACT_ATOMS: atom_id res chain seq x y z
N LYS A 1 20.28 -14.77 -3.31
CA LYS A 1 21.66 -14.43 -2.92
C LYS A 1 22.29 -13.64 -4.07
N PRO A 2 23.26 -12.76 -3.85
CA PRO A 2 23.98 -12.10 -4.94
C PRO A 2 24.52 -13.11 -5.94
N GLY A 3 24.43 -12.80 -7.25
CA GLY A 3 24.85 -13.71 -8.33
C GLY A 3 23.85 -14.81 -8.71
N GLN A 4 22.73 -14.95 -8.00
CA GLN A 4 21.69 -15.91 -8.37
C GLN A 4 20.93 -15.42 -9.60
N LYS A 5 20.83 -16.26 -10.65
CA LYS A 5 19.99 -15.99 -11.82
C LYS A 5 18.52 -16.07 -11.42
N LEU A 6 17.78 -14.97 -11.61
CA LEU A 6 16.34 -14.87 -11.30
C LEU A 6 15.47 -14.97 -12.56
N GLU A 7 16.02 -14.65 -13.71
CA GLU A 7 15.31 -14.67 -14.99
C GLU A 7 14.71 -16.06 -15.29
N GLY A 8 13.47 -16.08 -15.75
CA GLY A 8 12.74 -17.29 -16.07
C GLY A 8 12.04 -17.96 -14.89
N ILE A 9 12.25 -17.52 -13.65
CA ILE A 9 11.53 -18.06 -12.47
C ILE A 9 10.05 -17.69 -12.58
N PRO A 10 9.12 -18.67 -12.50
CA PRO A 10 7.69 -18.38 -12.49
C PRO A 10 7.29 -17.46 -11.34
N VAL A 11 6.38 -16.53 -11.61
CA VAL A 11 5.81 -15.65 -10.59
C VAL A 11 4.30 -15.88 -10.46
N ASP A 12 3.81 -15.87 -9.24
CA ASP A 12 2.39 -16.04 -8.95
C ASP A 12 1.68 -14.70 -8.76
N TYR A 13 2.40 -13.71 -8.21
CA TYR A 13 1.88 -12.40 -7.86
C TYR A 13 2.76 -11.29 -8.39
N CYS A 14 2.11 -10.20 -8.83
CA CYS A 14 2.77 -8.95 -9.20
C CYS A 14 2.15 -7.80 -8.40
N PHE A 15 3.01 -6.98 -7.81
CA PHE A 15 2.58 -5.82 -7.05
C PHE A 15 3.28 -4.55 -7.54
N LEU A 16 2.49 -3.60 -8.01
CA LEU A 16 2.96 -2.24 -8.31
C LEU A 16 2.29 -1.29 -7.33
N GLY A 17 3.07 -0.55 -6.54
CA GLY A 17 2.47 0.54 -5.80
C GLY A 17 2.88 0.74 -4.38
N ALA A 18 1.86 1.16 -3.64
CA ALA A 18 1.86 1.80 -2.34
C ALA A 18 2.51 3.19 -2.35
N CYS A 19 2.75 3.76 -1.16
CA CYS A 19 3.11 5.17 -0.98
C CYS A 19 4.45 5.58 -1.62
N THR A 20 5.42 4.67 -1.69
CA THR A 20 6.76 4.98 -2.18
C THR A 20 6.88 4.76 -3.70
N ASN A 21 6.39 3.64 -4.19
CA ASN A 21 6.58 3.18 -5.58
C ASN A 21 5.24 3.00 -6.31
N GLY A 22 4.27 3.84 -6.00
CA GLY A 22 2.98 3.95 -6.68
C GLY A 22 2.74 5.36 -7.19
N ARG A 23 3.79 6.03 -7.67
CA ARG A 23 3.72 7.36 -8.26
C ARG A 23 3.27 7.30 -9.71
N ILE A 24 2.90 8.42 -10.29
CA ILE A 24 2.43 8.45 -11.69
C ILE A 24 3.50 7.97 -12.67
N GLU A 25 4.77 8.26 -12.41
CA GLU A 25 5.89 7.80 -13.22
C GLU A 25 6.00 6.29 -13.25
N ASP A 26 5.76 5.63 -12.11
CA ASP A 26 5.77 4.16 -12.00
C ASP A 26 4.64 3.55 -12.83
N PHE A 27 3.45 4.17 -12.81
CA PHE A 27 2.31 3.74 -13.61
C PHE A 27 2.51 3.98 -15.10
N ARG A 28 3.12 5.10 -15.50
CA ARG A 28 3.49 5.36 -16.90
C ARG A 28 4.50 4.32 -17.40
N ALA A 29 5.54 4.04 -16.59
CA ALA A 29 6.54 3.02 -16.91
C ALA A 29 5.90 1.63 -17.04
N PHE A 30 5.05 1.24 -16.11
CA PHE A 30 4.31 -0.02 -16.17
C PHE A 30 3.42 -0.10 -17.41
N ALA A 31 2.62 0.93 -17.66
CA ALA A 31 1.71 1.01 -18.79
C ALA A 31 2.44 0.97 -20.14
N SER A 32 3.64 1.51 -20.24
CA SER A 32 4.45 1.48 -21.47
C SER A 32 4.82 0.06 -21.92
N ILE A 33 4.94 -0.87 -20.98
CA ILE A 33 5.21 -2.29 -21.27
C ILE A 33 3.94 -3.05 -21.59
N VAL A 34 2.84 -2.78 -20.85
CA VAL A 34 1.62 -3.60 -20.96
C VAL A 34 0.67 -3.15 -22.07
N LYS A 35 0.87 -1.96 -22.63
CA LYS A 35 0.04 -1.41 -23.70
C LYS A 35 -0.02 -2.37 -24.90
N GLY A 36 -1.24 -2.78 -25.28
CA GLY A 36 -1.48 -3.71 -26.37
C GLY A 36 -1.17 -5.19 -26.05
N LYS A 37 -0.82 -5.50 -24.82
CA LYS A 37 -0.52 -6.86 -24.38
C LYS A 37 -1.51 -7.32 -23.31
N LYS A 38 -1.49 -8.60 -22.95
CA LYS A 38 -2.38 -9.16 -21.92
C LYS A 38 -1.56 -9.72 -20.77
N LYS A 39 -2.08 -9.57 -19.57
CA LYS A 39 -1.56 -10.19 -18.36
C LYS A 39 -1.57 -11.72 -18.48
N ALA A 40 -0.53 -12.40 -18.03
CA ALA A 40 -0.51 -13.85 -17.95
C ALA A 40 -1.65 -14.36 -17.06
N PRO A 41 -2.38 -15.42 -17.47
CA PRO A 41 -3.58 -15.87 -16.76
C PRO A 41 -3.28 -16.42 -15.37
N ASN A 42 -2.08 -16.95 -15.15
CA ASN A 42 -1.63 -17.50 -13.87
C ASN A 42 -1.16 -16.45 -12.87
N VAL A 43 -1.10 -15.16 -13.24
CA VAL A 43 -0.59 -14.10 -12.38
C VAL A 43 -1.73 -13.32 -11.78
N VAL A 44 -1.71 -13.16 -10.46
CA VAL A 44 -2.53 -12.18 -9.73
C VAL A 44 -1.76 -10.88 -9.65
N ALA A 45 -2.36 -9.77 -10.09
CA ALA A 45 -1.68 -8.47 -10.11
C ALA A 45 -2.48 -7.42 -9.34
N TRP A 46 -1.82 -6.74 -8.42
CA TRP A 46 -2.38 -5.64 -7.65
C TRP A 46 -1.65 -4.33 -7.99
N LEU A 47 -2.38 -3.39 -8.58
CA LEU A 47 -1.88 -2.08 -8.97
C LEU A 47 -2.49 -1.02 -8.07
N VAL A 48 -1.68 -0.46 -7.18
CA VAL A 48 -2.14 0.38 -6.06
C VAL A 48 -1.51 1.76 -6.13
N PRO A 49 -2.27 2.81 -6.49
CA PRO A 49 -1.77 4.19 -6.50
C PRO A 49 -1.33 4.65 -5.11
N GLY A 50 -0.30 5.47 -5.06
CA GLY A 50 0.24 6.01 -3.80
C GLY A 50 -0.68 7.04 -3.11
N SER A 51 -1.60 7.64 -3.86
CA SER A 51 -2.57 8.61 -3.36
C SER A 51 -3.78 8.74 -4.28
N TRP A 52 -4.82 9.42 -3.81
CA TRP A 52 -5.98 9.77 -4.63
C TRP A 52 -5.62 10.69 -5.80
N LEU A 53 -4.69 11.62 -5.61
CA LEU A 53 -4.21 12.49 -6.69
C LEU A 53 -3.53 11.68 -7.80
N VAL A 54 -2.69 10.72 -7.45
CA VAL A 54 -2.07 9.83 -8.44
C VAL A 54 -3.13 9.00 -9.16
N ARG A 55 -4.12 8.46 -8.44
CA ARG A 55 -5.21 7.71 -9.05
C ARG A 55 -6.01 8.56 -10.05
N GLN A 56 -6.32 9.79 -9.68
CA GLN A 56 -7.01 10.74 -10.57
C GLN A 56 -6.16 11.00 -11.83
N GLN A 57 -4.88 11.26 -11.67
CA GLN A 57 -3.96 11.49 -12.77
C GLN A 57 -3.84 10.27 -13.70
N ILE A 58 -3.83 9.05 -13.16
CA ILE A 58 -3.88 7.79 -13.93
C ILE A 58 -5.12 7.76 -14.85
N ILE A 59 -6.27 8.19 -14.34
CA ILE A 59 -7.54 8.24 -15.09
C ILE A 59 -7.50 9.34 -16.13
N GLU A 60 -7.05 10.54 -15.79
CA GLU A 60 -6.94 11.67 -16.71
C GLU A 60 -5.99 11.39 -17.89
N GLU A 61 -4.92 10.65 -17.64
CA GLU A 61 -3.98 10.22 -18.68
C GLU A 61 -4.44 8.98 -19.45
N GLY A 62 -5.60 8.40 -19.13
CA GLY A 62 -6.15 7.20 -19.77
C GLY A 62 -5.33 5.92 -19.51
N ILE A 63 -4.44 5.94 -18.53
CA ILE A 63 -3.63 4.77 -18.14
C ILE A 63 -4.53 3.67 -17.58
N ASP A 64 -5.60 4.02 -16.86
CA ASP A 64 -6.60 3.07 -16.35
C ASP A 64 -7.20 2.20 -17.45
N LYS A 65 -7.48 2.77 -18.62
CA LYS A 65 -7.99 2.05 -19.79
C LYS A 65 -6.95 1.06 -20.33
N ILE A 66 -5.69 1.50 -20.46
CA ILE A 66 -4.58 0.64 -20.89
C ILE A 66 -4.43 -0.56 -19.94
N LEU A 67 -4.49 -0.31 -18.63
CA LEU A 67 -4.38 -1.34 -17.62
C LEU A 67 -5.57 -2.32 -17.69
N LYS A 68 -6.78 -1.80 -17.79
CA LYS A 68 -8.01 -2.60 -17.93
C LYS A 68 -7.98 -3.47 -19.18
N ASP A 69 -7.60 -2.88 -20.32
CA ASP A 69 -7.49 -3.61 -21.59
C ASP A 69 -6.43 -4.72 -21.51
N ALA A 70 -5.36 -4.52 -20.76
CA ALA A 70 -4.35 -5.54 -20.51
C ALA A 70 -4.77 -6.59 -19.45
N GLY A 71 -5.94 -6.45 -18.83
CA GLY A 71 -6.47 -7.38 -17.83
C GLY A 71 -5.98 -7.11 -16.42
N PHE A 72 -5.55 -5.89 -16.14
CA PHE A 72 -5.16 -5.46 -14.79
C PHE A 72 -6.28 -4.69 -14.11
N GLU A 73 -6.32 -4.80 -12.78
CA GLU A 73 -7.24 -4.04 -11.93
C GLU A 73 -6.49 -2.90 -11.23
N LEU A 74 -6.94 -1.66 -11.46
CA LEU A 74 -6.47 -0.50 -10.71
C LEU A 74 -7.24 -0.42 -9.39
N ARG A 75 -6.54 -0.62 -8.29
CA ARG A 75 -7.11 -0.60 -6.94
C ARG A 75 -7.21 0.81 -6.36
N LEU A 76 -7.87 0.89 -5.21
CA LEU A 76 -7.90 2.13 -4.43
C LEU A 76 -6.55 2.36 -3.73
N PRO A 77 -6.14 3.62 -3.53
CA PRO A 77 -4.95 3.96 -2.76
C PRO A 77 -4.99 3.36 -1.36
N SER A 78 -4.01 2.55 -1.04
CA SER A 78 -3.90 1.84 0.25
C SER A 78 -2.52 1.23 0.43
N CYS A 79 -2.26 0.57 1.54
CA CYS A 79 -1.07 -0.25 1.69
C CYS A 79 -1.18 -1.58 0.92
N SER A 80 -2.38 -2.15 0.78
CA SER A 80 -2.61 -3.42 0.09
C SER A 80 -1.55 -4.46 0.47
N SER A 81 -1.00 -5.19 -0.49
CA SER A 81 0.02 -6.23 -0.24
C SER A 81 1.40 -5.69 0.18
N CYS A 82 1.65 -4.38 0.20
CA CYS A 82 2.87 -3.84 0.79
C CYS A 82 3.03 -4.25 2.26
N LEU A 83 1.92 -4.57 2.92
CA LEU A 83 1.84 -4.94 4.32
C LEU A 83 0.78 -6.05 4.48
N ALA A 84 1.18 -7.22 4.93
CA ALA A 84 0.28 -8.39 5.06
C ALA A 84 -0.74 -8.28 6.20
N MET A 85 -1.36 -7.11 6.39
CA MET A 85 -2.32 -6.82 7.46
C MET A 85 -3.76 -6.63 6.96
N ASN A 86 -4.00 -6.89 5.69
CA ASN A 86 -5.30 -6.80 5.05
C ASN A 86 -5.56 -8.09 4.23
N PRO A 87 -6.72 -8.23 3.59
CA PRO A 87 -7.02 -9.40 2.76
C PRO A 87 -6.07 -9.65 1.58
N ASP A 88 -5.37 -8.61 1.11
CA ASP A 88 -4.42 -8.70 -0.01
C ASP A 88 -3.11 -9.35 0.44
N LYS A 89 -3.15 -10.64 0.75
CA LYS A 89 -1.98 -11.41 1.20
C LYS A 89 -1.53 -12.37 0.11
N VAL A 90 -0.23 -12.45 -0.07
CA VAL A 90 0.39 -13.50 -0.90
C VAL A 90 0.42 -14.78 -0.07
N PRO A 91 -0.16 -15.89 -0.54
CA PRO A 91 -0.16 -17.15 0.20
C PRO A 91 1.25 -17.71 0.44
N ALA A 92 1.38 -18.53 1.48
CA ALA A 92 2.63 -19.22 1.79
C ALA A 92 3.14 -20.05 0.60
N GLY A 93 4.44 -20.05 0.39
CA GLY A 93 5.09 -20.77 -0.72
C GLY A 93 4.98 -20.09 -2.08
N LYS A 94 4.19 -19.02 -2.22
CA LYS A 94 4.04 -18.27 -3.46
C LYS A 94 5.12 -17.20 -3.60
N LEU A 95 5.44 -16.87 -4.86
CA LEU A 95 6.42 -15.87 -5.22
C LEU A 95 5.74 -14.62 -5.81
N SER A 96 6.07 -13.47 -5.22
CA SER A 96 5.65 -12.16 -5.70
C SER A 96 6.84 -11.42 -6.32
N ILE A 97 6.61 -10.69 -7.42
CA ILE A 97 7.50 -9.65 -7.89
C ILE A 97 6.87 -8.29 -7.64
N SER A 98 7.61 -7.36 -7.04
CA SER A 98 7.04 -6.18 -6.43
C SER A 98 7.94 -4.96 -6.54
N THR A 99 7.33 -3.79 -6.70
CA THR A 99 8.03 -2.50 -6.57
C THR A 99 8.15 -2.04 -5.11
N SER A 100 7.52 -2.73 -4.17
CA SER A 100 7.58 -2.35 -2.75
C SER A 100 9.00 -2.49 -2.21
N ASN A 101 9.51 -1.43 -1.61
CA ASN A 101 10.87 -1.34 -1.09
C ASN A 101 11.14 -2.20 0.16
N ARG A 102 10.12 -2.83 0.73
CA ARG A 102 10.23 -3.77 1.87
C ARG A 102 9.86 -5.16 1.40
N ASN A 103 10.87 -6.02 1.24
CA ASN A 103 10.75 -7.30 0.54
C ASN A 103 11.30 -8.51 1.32
N PHE A 104 11.45 -8.40 2.64
CA PHE A 104 11.85 -9.55 3.45
C PHE A 104 10.80 -10.66 3.42
N VAL A 105 11.21 -11.89 3.68
CA VAL A 105 10.33 -13.07 3.68
C VAL A 105 9.14 -12.85 4.62
N GLY A 106 7.94 -13.07 4.12
CA GLY A 106 6.70 -12.89 4.88
C GLY A 106 6.13 -11.47 4.87
N ARG A 107 6.81 -10.47 4.29
CA ARG A 107 6.31 -9.09 4.26
C ARG A 107 4.95 -8.96 3.58
N GLN A 108 4.76 -9.64 2.45
CA GLN A 108 3.50 -9.63 1.69
C GLN A 108 2.55 -10.77 2.06
N GLY A 109 2.94 -11.61 3.01
CA GLY A 109 2.15 -12.72 3.53
C GLY A 109 3.04 -13.76 4.24
N PRO A 110 2.59 -14.37 5.33
CA PRO A 110 3.36 -15.39 6.04
C PRO A 110 3.86 -16.48 5.10
N GLY A 111 5.16 -16.74 5.09
CA GLY A 111 5.78 -17.75 4.21
C GLY A 111 5.87 -17.39 2.72
N ALA A 112 5.41 -16.21 2.31
CA ALA A 112 5.58 -15.71 0.95
C ALA A 112 6.98 -15.13 0.74
N ARG A 113 7.46 -15.18 -0.51
CA ARG A 113 8.72 -14.56 -0.92
C ARG A 113 8.46 -13.45 -1.92
N THR A 114 9.27 -12.39 -1.86
CA THR A 114 9.13 -11.23 -2.71
C THR A 114 10.46 -10.90 -3.39
N ILE A 115 10.41 -10.69 -4.70
CA ILE A 115 11.51 -10.13 -5.49
C ILE A 115 11.24 -8.64 -5.68
N LEU A 116 12.17 -7.80 -5.23
CA LEU A 116 12.12 -6.37 -5.50
C LEU A 116 12.58 -6.09 -6.93
N ALA A 117 11.76 -5.36 -7.68
CA ALA A 117 12.04 -5.04 -9.08
C ALA A 117 11.48 -3.66 -9.46
N SER A 118 11.98 -3.12 -10.57
CA SER A 118 11.46 -1.88 -11.16
C SER A 118 10.04 -2.06 -11.71
N PRO A 119 9.26 -0.98 -11.90
CA PRO A 119 7.94 -1.04 -12.54
C PRO A 119 7.98 -1.72 -13.91
N LEU A 120 9.02 -1.48 -14.71
CA LEU A 120 9.19 -2.12 -16.02
C LEU A 120 9.35 -3.64 -15.89
N THR A 121 10.19 -4.10 -14.95
CA THR A 121 10.42 -5.53 -14.72
C THR A 121 9.19 -6.23 -14.16
N VAL A 122 8.44 -5.56 -13.25
CA VAL A 122 7.16 -6.08 -12.74
C VAL A 122 6.15 -6.22 -13.87
N ALA A 123 6.03 -5.21 -14.77
CA ALA A 123 5.16 -5.26 -15.93
C ALA A 123 5.51 -6.38 -16.89
N ALA A 124 6.79 -6.51 -17.25
CA ALA A 124 7.27 -7.58 -18.12
C ALA A 124 6.98 -8.97 -17.54
N SER A 125 7.22 -9.14 -16.25
CA SER A 125 6.96 -10.40 -15.55
C SER A 125 5.46 -10.70 -15.42
N ALA A 126 4.62 -9.68 -15.26
CA ALA A 126 3.17 -9.85 -15.22
C ALA A 126 2.58 -10.33 -16.55
N ILE A 127 3.18 -9.93 -17.67
CA ILE A 127 2.75 -10.36 -19.02
C ILE A 127 3.21 -11.79 -19.30
N THR A 128 4.46 -12.11 -18.95
CA THR A 128 5.09 -13.39 -19.31
C THR A 128 4.82 -14.51 -18.29
N GLY A 129 4.36 -14.16 -17.07
CA GLY A 129 4.15 -15.11 -15.98
C GLY A 129 5.45 -15.60 -15.30
N LYS A 130 6.58 -15.00 -15.62
CA LYS A 130 7.90 -15.33 -15.06
C LYS A 130 8.78 -14.09 -14.98
N VAL A 131 9.81 -14.11 -14.15
CA VAL A 131 10.77 -13.01 -14.07
C VAL A 131 11.40 -12.79 -15.44
N THR A 132 11.19 -11.60 -15.99
CA THR A 132 11.58 -11.27 -17.39
C THR A 132 12.31 -9.93 -17.42
N ASP A 133 13.38 -9.87 -18.22
CA ASP A 133 14.07 -8.63 -18.53
C ASP A 133 13.15 -7.73 -19.39
N PRO A 134 12.77 -6.53 -18.95
CA PRO A 134 11.90 -5.66 -19.72
C PRO A 134 12.49 -5.19 -21.05
N ARG A 135 13.82 -5.21 -21.20
CA ARG A 135 14.52 -4.82 -22.43
C ARG A 135 14.27 -5.78 -23.60
N THR A 136 13.76 -6.98 -23.31
CA THR A 136 13.39 -7.98 -24.34
C THR A 136 12.00 -7.73 -24.93
N LEU A 137 11.24 -6.78 -24.38
CA LEU A 137 9.89 -6.45 -24.81
C LEU A 137 9.84 -5.08 -25.48
N GLU A 138 8.92 -4.94 -26.41
CA GLU A 138 8.61 -3.64 -26.99
C GLU A 138 8.03 -2.69 -25.94
N ILE A 139 8.57 -1.48 -25.90
CA ILE A 139 8.18 -0.41 -24.99
C ILE A 139 7.42 0.65 -25.79
N SER A 140 6.16 0.92 -25.43
CA SER A 140 5.33 1.98 -26.02
C SER A 140 5.22 3.16 -25.04
N PRO A 141 6.03 4.20 -25.18
CA PRO A 141 6.07 5.30 -24.22
C PRO A 141 4.68 5.93 -24.00
N ILE A 142 4.35 6.21 -22.77
CA ILE A 142 3.15 6.95 -22.38
C ILE A 142 3.53 8.42 -22.25
N LYS A 143 2.89 9.29 -23.01
CA LYS A 143 3.08 10.75 -22.89
C LYS A 143 2.43 11.20 -21.59
N ALA A 144 3.17 11.98 -20.81
CA ALA A 144 2.61 12.71 -19.68
C ALA A 144 1.58 13.73 -20.21
N ALA A 145 0.42 13.78 -19.59
CA ALA A 145 -0.49 14.90 -19.84
C ALA A 145 0.14 16.19 -19.30
N GLU A 146 -0.03 17.30 -20.02
CA GLU A 146 0.28 18.60 -19.43
C GLU A 146 -0.69 18.81 -18.28
N VAL A 147 -0.17 18.74 -17.04
CA VAL A 147 -0.96 18.97 -15.84
C VAL A 147 -1.21 20.47 -15.72
N THR A 148 -2.24 20.94 -16.41
CA THR A 148 -2.62 22.36 -16.40
C THR A 148 -3.27 22.82 -15.10
N LYS A 149 -3.84 21.91 -14.31
CA LYS A 149 -4.32 22.18 -12.93
C LYS A 149 -4.43 20.87 -12.16
N VAL A 150 -3.66 20.73 -11.10
CA VAL A 150 -3.98 19.79 -10.04
C VAL A 150 -5.15 20.40 -9.25
N VAL A 151 -6.36 20.11 -9.68
CA VAL A 151 -7.52 20.40 -8.85
C VAL A 151 -7.51 19.33 -7.76
N ALA A 152 -7.20 19.73 -6.54
CA ALA A 152 -7.44 18.87 -5.39
C ALA A 152 -8.91 18.44 -5.45
N SER A 153 -9.16 17.16 -5.74
CA SER A 153 -10.51 16.62 -5.72
C SER A 153 -11.09 16.91 -4.35
N LYS A 154 -12.29 17.52 -4.32
CA LYS A 154 -12.97 17.70 -3.05
C LYS A 154 -13.15 16.32 -2.41
N PRO A 155 -13.04 16.18 -1.08
CA PRO A 155 -13.23 14.90 -0.38
C PRO A 155 -14.52 14.15 -0.72
N GLN A 156 -15.46 14.82 -1.38
CA GLN A 156 -16.76 14.30 -1.82
C GLN A 156 -16.69 13.31 -2.98
N ASP A 157 -15.57 13.25 -3.73
CA ASP A 157 -15.45 12.39 -4.92
C ASP A 157 -14.91 10.98 -4.59
N CYS A 158 -14.68 10.69 -3.32
CA CYS A 158 -14.31 9.36 -2.85
C CYS A 158 -15.53 8.64 -2.28
N PRO A 159 -16.14 7.69 -2.98
CA PRO A 159 -17.33 6.98 -2.48
C PRO A 159 -17.11 6.19 -1.19
N ASN A 160 -15.85 5.99 -0.77
CA ASN A 160 -15.48 5.27 0.43
C ASN A 160 -14.54 6.05 1.36
N CYS A 161 -14.31 7.35 1.12
CA CYS A 161 -13.54 8.18 2.04
C CYS A 161 -14.46 8.68 3.17
N ALA A 162 -14.51 7.94 4.26
CA ALA A 162 -15.16 8.40 5.50
C ALA A 162 -14.41 9.55 6.21
N PHE A 163 -13.40 10.14 5.58
CA PHE A 163 -12.67 11.31 6.05
C PHE A 163 -13.20 12.57 5.36
N GLY A 164 -14.20 13.17 5.92
CA GLY A 164 -14.81 14.38 5.42
C GLY A 164 -16.32 14.30 5.55
N ALA A 165 -16.77 13.74 6.64
CA ALA A 165 -18.16 13.64 6.93
C ALA A 165 -18.79 15.02 7.10
N THR A 166 -19.39 15.48 6.04
CA THR A 166 -20.67 16.13 6.22
C THR A 166 -21.62 15.08 6.77
N ALA A 167 -22.28 15.38 7.86
CA ALA A 167 -23.30 14.56 8.50
C ALA A 167 -24.20 13.89 7.43
N GLY A 168 -24.14 12.56 7.29
CA GLY A 168 -25.02 11.82 6.38
C GLY A 168 -24.54 10.49 5.87
N ALA A 169 -23.27 10.09 6.07
CA ALA A 169 -22.84 8.75 5.70
C ALA A 169 -23.43 7.73 6.69
N GLN A 170 -24.47 7.04 6.26
CA GLN A 170 -25.01 5.89 6.99
C GLN A 170 -23.93 4.82 7.04
N ALA A 171 -23.48 4.50 8.27
CA ALA A 171 -22.68 3.34 8.53
C ALA A 171 -23.50 2.12 8.12
N ALA A 172 -22.97 1.29 7.22
CA ALA A 172 -23.51 -0.02 6.99
C ALA A 172 -23.44 -0.78 8.32
N ASP A 173 -24.58 -1.30 8.73
CA ASP A 173 -24.81 -2.11 9.92
C ASP A 173 -24.51 -1.47 11.29
N GLY A 174 -25.51 -0.76 11.84
CA GLY A 174 -25.88 -0.79 13.25
C GLY A 174 -24.87 -0.34 14.31
N ALA A 175 -23.61 -0.14 13.99
CA ALA A 175 -22.61 0.37 14.91
C ALA A 175 -22.74 1.88 15.02
N LYS A 176 -23.50 2.34 16.00
CA LYS A 176 -23.50 3.77 16.41
C LYS A 176 -22.05 4.18 16.67
N SER A 177 -21.56 5.18 15.93
CA SER A 177 -20.29 5.83 16.26
C SER A 177 -20.31 6.22 17.74
N VAL A 178 -19.39 5.67 18.51
CA VAL A 178 -19.27 5.97 19.96
C VAL A 178 -18.79 7.42 20.17
N HIS A 179 -18.28 8.05 19.12
CA HIS A 179 -17.71 9.39 19.19
C HIS A 179 -18.61 10.41 18.50
N LYS A 180 -19.00 11.44 19.23
CA LYS A 180 -19.68 12.61 18.65
C LYS A 180 -18.70 13.38 17.78
N ALA A 181 -19.16 13.90 16.62
CA ALA A 181 -18.38 14.84 15.84
C ALA A 181 -18.03 16.06 16.72
N PHE A 182 -16.78 16.51 16.64
CA PHE A 182 -16.32 17.67 17.38
C PHE A 182 -15.69 18.70 16.43
N ASN A 183 -15.94 19.97 16.67
CA ASN A 183 -15.34 21.08 15.93
C ASN A 183 -14.16 21.70 16.69
N VAL A 184 -14.14 21.56 17.98
CA VAL A 184 -13.11 22.09 18.87
C VAL A 184 -12.74 21.06 19.91
N VAL A 185 -11.45 20.79 20.05
CA VAL A 185 -10.87 20.01 21.15
C VAL A 185 -10.09 20.95 22.04
N LYS A 186 -10.43 21.00 23.33
CA LYS A 186 -9.66 21.68 24.37
C LYS A 186 -9.08 20.61 25.28
N SER A 187 -7.75 20.51 25.31
CA SER A 187 -7.05 19.53 26.15
C SER A 187 -5.64 20.03 26.46
N THR A 188 -5.01 19.39 27.43
CA THR A 188 -3.58 19.58 27.71
C THR A 188 -2.75 18.79 26.71
N CYS A 189 -1.60 19.32 26.32
CA CYS A 189 -0.61 18.60 25.53
C CYS A 189 0.32 17.81 26.46
N LEU A 190 0.60 16.57 26.09
CA LEU A 190 1.62 15.75 26.72
C LEU A 190 2.90 15.82 25.89
N PRO A 191 3.97 16.50 26.34
CA PRO A 191 5.21 16.55 25.59
C PRO A 191 5.93 15.20 25.71
N ILE A 192 6.25 14.60 24.58
CA ILE A 192 7.05 13.37 24.51
C ILE A 192 8.36 13.72 23.80
N ASN A 193 9.43 13.88 24.58
CA ASN A 193 10.75 14.27 24.08
C ASN A 193 11.52 13.02 23.63
N ILE A 194 11.24 12.54 22.43
CA ILE A 194 11.90 11.37 21.83
C ILE A 194 12.41 11.76 20.45
N ASP A 195 13.71 11.64 20.25
CA ASP A 195 14.32 11.81 18.94
C ASP A 195 13.96 10.65 18.01
N ASN A 196 13.83 10.95 16.71
CA ASN A 196 13.56 9.97 15.66
C ASN A 196 12.30 9.12 15.89
N ASN A 197 11.26 9.70 16.49
CA ASN A 197 10.00 9.00 16.71
C ASN A 197 9.37 8.58 15.37
N ASN A 198 9.11 7.30 15.23
CA ASN A 198 8.49 6.70 14.04
C ASN A 198 7.17 6.00 14.39
N THR A 199 6.47 5.49 13.37
CA THR A 199 5.17 4.84 13.55
C THR A 199 5.24 3.57 14.40
N ASP A 200 6.35 2.83 14.38
CA ASP A 200 6.51 1.65 15.22
C ASP A 200 6.68 2.03 16.71
N ASN A 201 7.18 3.23 16.98
CA ASN A 201 7.21 3.78 18.35
C ASN A 201 5.80 4.13 18.85
N ILE A 202 4.89 4.53 17.94
CA ILE A 202 3.51 4.86 18.30
C ILE A 202 2.71 3.58 18.54
N ILE A 203 2.71 2.65 17.58
CA ILE A 203 2.14 1.30 17.73
C ILE A 203 3.06 0.31 17.03
N PRO A 204 3.77 -0.53 17.79
CA PRO A 204 4.67 -1.54 17.20
C PRO A 204 3.92 -2.47 16.24
N ALA A 205 4.55 -2.78 15.11
CA ALA A 205 3.93 -3.53 14.00
C ALA A 205 3.33 -4.88 14.43
N ARG A 206 3.87 -5.52 15.48
CA ARG A 206 3.31 -6.78 16.02
C ARG A 206 1.88 -6.65 16.54
N TYR A 207 1.47 -5.47 17.02
CA TYR A 207 0.10 -5.22 17.48
C TYR A 207 -0.87 -4.95 16.33
N LEU A 208 -0.39 -4.55 15.16
CA LEU A 208 -1.22 -4.28 14.00
C LEU A 208 -1.71 -5.57 13.30
N ALA A 209 -1.16 -6.73 13.65
CA ALA A 209 -1.62 -8.03 13.12
C ALA A 209 -2.99 -8.47 13.68
N PHE A 210 -3.47 -7.83 14.73
CA PHE A 210 -4.74 -8.14 15.36
C PHE A 210 -5.87 -7.31 14.74
N THR A 211 -6.96 -7.96 14.35
CA THR A 211 -8.16 -7.32 13.78
C THR A 211 -9.19 -6.99 14.86
N THR A 212 -8.76 -6.39 15.95
CA THR A 212 -9.65 -5.92 17.00
C THR A 212 -10.05 -4.46 16.78
N ARG A 213 -11.23 -4.07 17.27
CA ARG A 213 -11.67 -2.66 17.38
C ARG A 213 -11.76 -2.21 18.84
N ASP A 214 -11.24 -3.02 19.77
CA ASP A 214 -11.24 -2.68 21.19
C ASP A 214 -10.30 -1.51 21.48
N PRO A 215 -10.80 -0.35 21.95
CA PRO A 215 -9.98 0.79 22.31
C PRO A 215 -8.96 0.47 23.40
N LYS A 216 -9.29 -0.43 24.33
CA LYS A 216 -8.37 -0.84 25.40
C LYS A 216 -7.14 -1.53 24.83
N PHE A 217 -7.31 -2.43 23.85
CA PHE A 217 -6.18 -3.09 23.18
C PHE A 217 -5.21 -2.08 22.57
N TYR A 218 -5.74 -1.07 21.87
CA TYR A 218 -4.90 -0.05 21.26
C TYR A 218 -4.27 0.88 22.32
N GLY A 219 -4.96 1.16 23.42
CA GLY A 219 -4.41 1.90 24.55
C GLY A 219 -3.22 1.18 25.18
N ASP A 220 -3.33 -0.14 25.36
CA ASP A 220 -2.26 -0.97 25.90
C ASP A 220 -1.06 -1.08 24.93
N ALA A 221 -1.35 -1.13 23.61
CA ALA A 221 -0.32 -1.19 22.57
C ALA A 221 0.34 0.18 22.27
N PHE A 222 -0.30 1.28 22.64
CA PHE A 222 0.18 2.64 22.37
C PHE A 222 1.51 2.92 23.05
N MET A 223 2.53 3.23 22.25
CA MET A 223 3.91 3.48 22.69
C MET A 223 4.51 2.36 23.57
N HIS A 224 4.05 1.13 23.39
CA HIS A 224 4.38 0.02 24.26
C HIS A 224 5.90 -0.16 24.48
N ASP A 225 6.69 -0.13 23.40
CA ASP A 225 8.14 -0.39 23.46
C ASP A 225 8.96 0.75 24.09
N ILE A 226 8.30 1.85 24.39
CA ILE A 226 8.89 3.01 25.08
C ILE A 226 8.37 3.08 26.52
N ARG A 227 7.11 2.69 26.73
CA ARG A 227 6.46 2.69 28.05
C ARG A 227 6.89 1.54 28.93
N PHE A 228 7.27 0.41 28.34
CA PHE A 228 7.59 -0.81 29.06
C PHE A 228 8.98 -1.31 28.71
N ASP A 229 9.66 -1.92 29.68
CA ASP A 229 10.95 -2.58 29.47
C ASP A 229 10.78 -3.99 28.83
N ALA A 230 11.90 -4.67 28.60
CA ALA A 230 11.92 -6.03 28.04
C ALA A 230 11.19 -7.08 28.93
N ASN A 231 10.95 -6.78 30.19
CA ASN A 231 10.22 -7.62 31.14
C ASN A 231 8.77 -7.17 31.30
N ASN A 232 8.29 -6.28 30.43
CA ASN A 232 6.96 -5.70 30.47
C ASN A 232 6.65 -4.92 31.75
N LYS A 233 7.67 -4.32 32.37
CA LYS A 233 7.50 -3.43 33.50
C LYS A 233 7.49 -1.98 33.03
N PRO A 234 6.63 -1.13 33.62
CA PRO A 234 6.58 0.29 33.28
C PRO A 234 7.95 0.96 33.50
N VAL A 235 8.37 1.76 32.51
CA VAL A 235 9.54 2.63 32.64
C VAL A 235 9.19 3.78 33.56
N ALA A 236 9.89 3.90 34.71
CA ALA A 236 9.50 4.78 35.80
C ALA A 236 9.40 6.28 35.44
N ASP A 237 10.26 6.73 34.52
CA ASP A 237 10.32 8.15 34.11
C ASP A 237 9.53 8.45 32.85
N PHE A 238 8.75 7.50 32.33
CA PHE A 238 7.95 7.76 31.16
C PHE A 238 6.66 8.47 31.52
N VAL A 239 6.45 9.60 30.90
CA VAL A 239 5.40 10.59 31.22
C VAL A 239 3.95 10.07 31.17
N MET A 240 3.70 8.91 30.60
CA MET A 240 2.39 8.26 30.50
C MET A 240 2.18 7.06 31.44
N ASN A 241 3.17 6.73 32.27
CA ASN A 241 3.09 5.64 33.22
C ASN A 241 2.67 6.11 34.61
#